data_6f6105625070fcc05a1f8ce3d48f25ff
#
_entry.id   6f6105625070fcc05a1f8ce3d48f25ff
#
_cell.length_a   1.000
_cell.length_b   1.000
_cell.length_c   1.000
_cell.angle_alpha   90.00
_cell.angle_beta   90.00
_cell.angle_gamma   90.00
#
_symmetry.space_group_name_H-M   'P 1'
#
loop_
_entity.id
_entity.type
_entity.pdbx_description
1 polymer ?
#
loop_
_entity_poly.entity_id
_entity_poly.type
_entity_poly.pdbx_seq_one_letter_code
_entity_poly.pdbx_strand_id
1 'polypeptide(L)'
;PVSSAPIQNGVVITDDAGQILAIERREQHDPASLQILPGVLIPGFVNTHCHLELSHMKGKVHSGTGLIPFITGVVTQRNAAAEVIADAIEQAERDMLAGGIVAVGDISNAPDTFAVKAKGRLRYYTFVELFDFLQEAGSDKTMADGTAVYEQIEVAAGSRRAMVLHAPYL
;
A
#
# COMPACT_ATOMS: atom_id res chain seq x y z
N PRO A 1 -6.78 12.35 -17.64
CA PRO A 1 -7.86 12.25 -16.64
C PRO A 1 -8.34 10.80 -16.52
N VAL A 2 -8.71 10.35 -15.32
CA VAL A 2 -9.16 8.97 -15.10
C VAL A 2 -10.62 8.77 -15.54
N SER A 3 -11.43 9.84 -15.47
CA SER A 3 -12.89 9.83 -15.70
C SER A 3 -13.33 10.47 -17.01
N SER A 4 -12.40 10.83 -17.88
CA SER A 4 -12.71 11.45 -19.18
C SER A 4 -11.75 10.98 -20.27
N ALA A 5 -12.03 11.34 -21.53
CA ALA A 5 -11.16 10.98 -22.65
C ALA A 5 -9.73 11.52 -22.46
N PRO A 6 -8.71 10.80 -22.97
CA PRO A 6 -7.33 11.27 -22.95
C PRO A 6 -7.19 12.63 -23.63
N ILE A 7 -6.37 13.51 -23.06
CA ILE A 7 -6.04 14.81 -23.66
C ILE A 7 -4.77 14.62 -24.48
N GLN A 8 -4.89 14.74 -25.78
CA GLN A 8 -3.76 14.66 -26.69
C GLN A 8 -2.94 15.95 -26.61
N ASN A 9 -1.61 15.83 -26.51
CA ASN A 9 -0.71 16.98 -26.35
C ASN A 9 -1.09 17.88 -25.15
N GLY A 10 -1.54 17.25 -24.04
CA GLY A 10 -1.86 17.97 -22.81
C GLY A 10 -0.61 18.48 -22.10
N VAL A 11 -0.73 19.65 -21.48
CA VAL A 11 0.29 20.23 -20.59
C VAL A 11 -0.25 20.17 -19.15
N VAL A 12 0.52 19.58 -18.25
CA VAL A 12 0.23 19.62 -16.82
C VAL A 12 1.06 20.72 -16.19
N ILE A 13 0.40 21.65 -15.53
CA ILE A 13 1.02 22.76 -14.80
C ILE A 13 1.01 22.42 -13.33
N THR A 14 2.16 22.53 -12.69
CA THR A 14 2.31 22.31 -11.23
C THR A 14 2.96 23.52 -10.60
N ASP A 15 2.72 23.69 -9.30
CA ASP A 15 3.54 24.56 -8.47
C ASP A 15 4.87 23.89 -8.07
N ASP A 16 5.71 24.59 -7.31
CA ASP A 16 6.99 24.12 -6.82
C ASP A 16 6.86 22.96 -5.82
N ALA A 17 5.69 22.76 -5.22
CA ALA A 17 5.36 21.64 -4.35
C ALA A 17 4.85 20.41 -5.13
N GLY A 18 4.73 20.51 -6.48
CA GLY A 18 4.23 19.45 -7.35
C GLY A 18 2.70 19.33 -7.35
N GLN A 19 1.97 20.30 -6.80
CA GLN A 19 0.51 20.32 -6.85
C GLN A 19 0.05 20.71 -8.25
N ILE A 20 -0.86 19.94 -8.83
CA ILE A 20 -1.43 20.23 -10.16
C ILE A 20 -2.34 21.46 -10.05
N LEU A 21 -1.98 22.52 -10.78
CA LEU A 21 -2.75 23.77 -10.87
C LEU A 21 -3.72 23.76 -12.05
N ALA A 22 -3.27 23.24 -13.21
CA ALA A 22 -4.09 23.18 -14.41
C ALA A 22 -3.65 22.05 -15.34
N ILE A 23 -4.56 21.69 -16.26
CA ILE A 23 -4.26 20.84 -17.41
C ILE A 23 -4.77 21.61 -18.64
N GLU A 24 -3.85 21.97 -19.53
CA GLU A 24 -4.11 22.83 -20.66
C GLU A 24 -3.66 22.18 -21.97
N ARG A 25 -3.84 22.85 -23.08
CA ARG A 25 -3.41 22.40 -24.42
C ARG A 25 -2.03 22.97 -24.73
N ARG A 26 -1.20 22.22 -25.43
CA ARG A 26 0.17 22.62 -25.82
C ARG A 26 0.21 23.94 -26.60
N GLU A 27 -0.79 24.19 -27.43
CA GLU A 27 -0.88 25.36 -28.28
C GLU A 27 -1.00 26.70 -27.51
N GLN A 28 -1.29 26.62 -26.20
CA GLN A 28 -1.42 27.78 -25.30
C GLN A 28 -0.10 28.19 -24.65
N HIS A 29 1.00 27.44 -24.91
CA HIS A 29 2.28 27.61 -24.24
C HIS A 29 3.42 27.81 -25.24
N ASP A 30 4.44 28.57 -24.82
CA ASP A 30 5.70 28.65 -25.55
C ASP A 30 6.41 27.27 -25.48
N PRO A 31 6.71 26.64 -26.63
CA PRO A 31 7.40 25.36 -26.66
C PRO A 31 8.71 25.33 -25.89
N ALA A 32 9.40 26.49 -25.79
CA ALA A 32 10.66 26.60 -25.07
C ALA A 32 10.51 26.51 -23.54
N SER A 33 9.27 26.75 -23.03
CA SER A 33 8.96 26.65 -21.59
C SER A 33 8.52 25.24 -21.16
N LEU A 34 8.37 24.31 -22.10
CA LEU A 34 7.80 22.99 -21.84
C LEU A 34 8.90 21.92 -21.65
N GLN A 35 8.78 21.13 -20.58
CA GLN A 35 9.44 19.85 -20.50
C GLN A 35 8.62 18.80 -21.25
N ILE A 36 9.18 18.26 -22.33
CA ILE A 36 8.48 17.24 -23.14
C ILE A 36 8.80 15.86 -22.59
N LEU A 37 7.74 15.13 -22.20
CA LEU A 37 7.80 13.74 -21.76
C LEU A 37 7.21 12.84 -22.86
N PRO A 38 7.95 11.85 -23.38
CA PRO A 38 7.39 10.90 -24.35
C PRO A 38 6.46 9.90 -23.64
N GLY A 39 5.34 9.56 -24.30
CA GLY A 39 4.39 8.57 -23.80
C GLY A 39 3.09 9.18 -23.28
N VAL A 40 2.48 8.49 -22.32
CA VAL A 40 1.19 8.89 -21.72
C VAL A 40 1.42 9.21 -20.24
N LEU A 41 1.08 10.43 -19.83
CA LEU A 41 1.09 10.81 -18.44
C LEU A 41 -0.23 10.39 -17.76
N ILE A 42 -0.14 9.59 -16.73
CA ILE A 42 -1.28 9.12 -15.95
C ILE A 42 -1.06 9.42 -14.47
N PRO A 43 -2.12 9.50 -13.65
CA PRO A 43 -2.00 9.49 -12.19
C PRO A 43 -1.28 8.22 -11.72
N GLY A 44 -0.54 8.32 -10.61
CA GLY A 44 0.04 7.15 -9.97
C GLY A 44 -1.03 6.15 -9.53
N PHE A 45 -0.67 4.88 -9.50
CA PHE A 45 -1.58 3.81 -9.13
C PHE A 45 -1.81 3.73 -7.62
N VAL A 46 -2.98 3.22 -7.24
CA VAL A 46 -3.31 2.91 -5.85
C VAL A 46 -3.44 1.40 -5.70
N ASN A 47 -2.61 0.80 -4.86
CA ASN A 47 -2.80 -0.59 -4.42
C ASN A 47 -3.78 -0.58 -3.25
N THR A 48 -5.02 -0.98 -3.49
CA THR A 48 -6.10 -0.87 -2.50
C THR A 48 -6.13 -2.00 -1.47
N HIS A 49 -5.34 -3.08 -1.67
CA HIS A 49 -5.27 -4.20 -0.74
C HIS A 49 -3.88 -4.85 -0.80
N CYS A 50 -3.17 -4.79 0.30
CA CYS A 50 -1.82 -5.31 0.44
C CYS A 50 -1.65 -5.92 1.84
N HIS A 51 -0.80 -6.94 1.94
CA HIS A 51 -0.25 -7.47 3.18
C HIS A 51 1.27 -7.34 3.10
N LEU A 52 1.79 -6.14 3.25
CA LEU A 52 3.21 -5.85 3.08
C LEU A 52 4.08 -6.66 4.06
N GLU A 53 3.57 -6.93 5.26
CA GLU A 53 4.21 -7.79 6.27
C GLU A 53 4.44 -9.24 5.78
N LEU A 54 3.72 -9.68 4.75
CA LEU A 54 3.85 -11.02 4.15
C LEU A 54 4.72 -11.05 2.89
N SER A 55 5.43 -9.98 2.55
CA SER A 55 6.23 -9.89 1.33
C SER A 55 7.27 -10.99 1.19
N HIS A 56 7.82 -11.49 2.29
CA HIS A 56 8.75 -12.61 2.35
C HIS A 56 8.12 -13.96 1.96
N MET A 57 6.79 -14.02 1.83
CA MET A 57 6.04 -15.18 1.38
C MET A 57 5.94 -15.30 -0.14
N LYS A 58 6.42 -14.30 -0.89
CA LYS A 58 6.36 -14.29 -2.37
C LYS A 58 6.94 -15.59 -2.95
N GLY A 59 6.10 -16.33 -3.68
CA GLY A 59 6.47 -17.58 -4.32
C GLY A 59 6.53 -18.82 -3.40
N LYS A 60 6.26 -18.70 -2.10
CA LYS A 60 6.28 -19.83 -1.16
C LYS A 60 4.96 -20.61 -1.14
N VAL A 61 3.85 -19.93 -1.34
CA VAL A 61 2.53 -20.57 -1.37
C VAL A 61 2.04 -20.66 -2.81
N HIS A 62 1.64 -21.87 -3.23
CA HIS A 62 1.16 -22.10 -4.58
C HIS A 62 -0.20 -21.45 -4.82
N SER A 63 -0.35 -20.77 -5.96
CA SER A 63 -1.64 -20.23 -6.41
C SER A 63 -2.53 -21.34 -6.99
N GLY A 64 -3.85 -21.12 -7.00
CA GLY A 64 -4.81 -22.01 -7.63
C GLY A 64 -5.15 -23.28 -6.85
N THR A 65 -4.71 -23.39 -5.59
CA THR A 65 -4.97 -24.56 -4.73
C THR A 65 -6.29 -24.49 -3.97
N GLY A 66 -7.01 -23.37 -4.06
CA GLY A 66 -8.20 -23.07 -3.28
C GLY A 66 -7.90 -22.37 -1.95
N LEU A 67 -8.93 -21.83 -1.30
CA LEU A 67 -8.79 -20.95 -0.14
C LEU A 67 -8.14 -21.65 1.06
N ILE A 68 -8.62 -22.83 1.44
CA ILE A 68 -8.14 -23.52 2.65
C ILE A 68 -6.67 -23.93 2.55
N PRO A 69 -6.20 -24.60 1.47
CA PRO A 69 -4.77 -24.87 1.28
C PRO A 69 -3.92 -23.61 1.24
N PHE A 70 -4.42 -22.52 0.64
CA PHE A 70 -3.72 -21.25 0.60
C PHE A 70 -3.53 -20.66 2.00
N ILE A 71 -4.61 -20.52 2.79
CA ILE A 71 -4.55 -20.00 4.18
C ILE A 71 -3.63 -20.88 5.03
N THR A 72 -3.77 -22.20 4.95
CA THR A 72 -2.91 -23.14 5.68
C THR A 72 -1.45 -22.92 5.32
N GLY A 73 -1.14 -22.77 4.03
CA GLY A 73 0.20 -22.47 3.55
C GLY A 73 0.77 -21.18 4.12
N VAL A 74 -0.03 -20.12 4.16
CA VAL A 74 0.39 -18.83 4.76
C VAL A 74 0.65 -19.00 6.25
N VAL A 75 -0.30 -19.55 7.02
CA VAL A 75 -0.20 -19.67 8.48
C VAL A 75 0.99 -20.55 8.90
N THR A 76 1.25 -21.63 8.18
CA THR A 76 2.32 -22.58 8.54
C THR A 76 3.72 -22.15 8.11
N GLN A 77 3.83 -21.27 7.09
CA GLN A 77 5.12 -20.88 6.50
C GLN A 77 5.50 -19.41 6.70
N ARG A 78 4.65 -18.62 7.37
CA ARG A 78 4.89 -17.18 7.54
C ARG A 78 6.04 -16.82 8.46
N ASN A 79 6.48 -17.76 9.30
CA ASN A 79 7.56 -17.49 10.22
C ASN A 79 8.91 -17.45 9.49
N ALA A 80 9.66 -16.38 9.70
CA ALA A 80 11.00 -16.20 9.16
C ALA A 80 11.83 -15.35 10.13
N ALA A 81 13.15 -15.28 9.89
CA ALA A 81 14.01 -14.38 10.65
C ALA A 81 13.61 -12.91 10.38
N ALA A 82 13.73 -12.06 11.39
CA ALA A 82 13.30 -10.66 11.32
C ALA A 82 13.97 -9.90 10.14
N GLU A 83 15.24 -10.18 9.90
CA GLU A 83 16.01 -9.58 8.81
C GLU A 83 15.42 -9.97 7.44
N VAL A 84 15.00 -11.23 7.26
CA VAL A 84 14.39 -11.72 6.01
C VAL A 84 13.06 -11.03 5.76
N ILE A 85 12.25 -10.83 6.82
CA ILE A 85 10.98 -10.12 6.74
C ILE A 85 11.24 -8.65 6.37
N ALA A 86 12.14 -7.98 7.07
CA ALA A 86 12.46 -6.57 6.85
C ALA A 86 12.99 -6.31 5.43
N ASP A 87 13.92 -7.13 4.94
CA ASP A 87 14.48 -7.01 3.60
C ASP A 87 13.42 -7.20 2.51
N ALA A 88 12.52 -8.18 2.72
CA ALA A 88 11.43 -8.43 1.78
C ALA A 88 10.42 -7.28 1.74
N ILE A 89 10.09 -6.68 2.89
CA ILE A 89 9.23 -5.50 2.99
C ILE A 89 9.86 -4.32 2.25
N GLU A 90 11.13 -4.04 2.50
CA GLU A 90 11.88 -2.96 1.84
C GLU A 90 11.94 -3.15 0.32
N GLN A 91 12.14 -4.39 -0.14
CA GLN A 91 12.15 -4.71 -1.56
C GLN A 91 10.76 -4.56 -2.20
N ALA A 92 9.73 -5.02 -1.52
CA ALA A 92 8.36 -4.92 -2.02
C ALA A 92 7.91 -3.45 -2.16
N GLU A 93 8.28 -2.57 -1.21
CA GLU A 93 7.98 -1.15 -1.35
C GLU A 93 8.74 -0.52 -2.53
N ARG A 94 10.04 -0.88 -2.74
CA ARG A 94 10.78 -0.43 -3.93
C ARG A 94 10.13 -0.89 -5.23
N ASP A 95 9.67 -2.14 -5.29
CA ASP A 95 8.99 -2.70 -6.46
C ASP A 95 7.68 -1.94 -6.73
N MET A 96 6.91 -1.62 -5.69
CA MET A 96 5.68 -0.82 -5.81
C MET A 96 5.96 0.58 -6.35
N LEU A 97 6.97 1.27 -5.82
CA LEU A 97 7.40 2.58 -6.31
C LEU A 97 7.84 2.53 -7.76
N ALA A 98 8.67 1.55 -8.14
CA ALA A 98 9.12 1.36 -9.51
C ALA A 98 7.97 1.04 -10.46
N GLY A 99 6.91 0.37 -9.97
CA GLY A 99 5.66 0.11 -10.68
C GLY A 99 4.71 1.30 -10.77
N GLY A 100 5.07 2.47 -10.22
CA GLY A 100 4.25 3.68 -10.27
C GLY A 100 3.11 3.72 -9.24
N ILE A 101 3.17 2.91 -8.20
CA ILE A 101 2.23 2.98 -7.07
C ILE A 101 2.60 4.17 -6.19
N VAL A 102 1.62 4.96 -5.78
CA VAL A 102 1.79 6.17 -4.96
C VAL A 102 1.06 6.08 -3.62
N ALA A 103 0.08 5.17 -3.52
CA ALA A 103 -0.66 4.94 -2.28
C ALA A 103 -1.04 3.47 -2.13
N VAL A 104 -1.12 3.02 -0.87
CA VAL A 104 -1.36 1.61 -0.52
C VAL A 104 -2.35 1.52 0.64
N GLY A 105 -3.39 0.69 0.47
CA GLY A 105 -4.19 0.17 1.57
C GLY A 105 -3.54 -1.11 2.07
N ASP A 106 -2.93 -1.07 3.25
CA ASP A 106 -2.10 -2.17 3.76
C ASP A 106 -2.65 -2.73 5.07
N ILE A 107 -2.90 -4.03 5.09
CA ILE A 107 -3.23 -4.79 6.30
C ILE A 107 -1.91 -5.04 7.05
N SER A 108 -1.88 -4.68 8.33
CA SER A 108 -0.65 -4.75 9.12
C SER A 108 -0.98 -5.12 10.57
N ASN A 109 -0.84 -6.40 10.88
CA ASN A 109 -1.16 -6.97 12.19
C ASN A 109 0.07 -7.13 13.09
N ALA A 110 1.25 -6.72 12.57
CA ALA A 110 2.51 -6.69 13.28
C ALA A 110 3.28 -5.40 12.95
N PRO A 111 4.23 -4.98 13.79
CA PRO A 111 4.98 -3.73 13.59
C PRO A 111 6.04 -3.79 12.49
N ASP A 112 6.25 -4.93 11.85
CA ASP A 112 7.36 -5.17 10.90
C ASP A 112 7.41 -4.15 9.74
N THR A 113 6.26 -3.59 9.34
CA THR A 113 6.15 -2.63 8.23
C THR A 113 6.38 -1.18 8.64
N PHE A 114 6.39 -0.86 9.94
CA PHE A 114 6.32 0.53 10.42
C PHE A 114 7.56 1.33 10.07
N ALA A 115 8.75 0.74 10.19
CA ALA A 115 9.99 1.39 9.83
C ALA A 115 10.07 1.80 8.34
N VAL A 116 9.48 1.00 7.44
CA VAL A 116 9.40 1.33 6.02
C VAL A 116 8.36 2.43 5.77
N LYS A 117 7.20 2.33 6.39
CA LYS A 117 6.13 3.32 6.27
C LYS A 117 6.52 4.71 6.81
N ALA A 118 7.30 4.74 7.89
CA ALA A 118 7.82 5.98 8.47
C ALA A 118 8.75 6.76 7.52
N LYS A 119 9.35 6.11 6.52
CA LYS A 119 10.16 6.79 5.48
C LYS A 119 9.32 7.70 4.57
N GLY A 120 8.00 7.54 4.55
CA GLY A 120 7.08 8.41 3.81
C GLY A 120 7.22 8.39 2.29
N ARG A 121 7.82 7.32 1.71
CA ARG A 121 8.00 7.19 0.26
C ARG A 121 6.69 6.92 -0.48
N LEU A 122 5.79 6.17 0.16
CA LEU A 122 4.41 5.92 -0.27
C LEU A 122 3.44 6.47 0.76
N ARG A 123 2.23 6.79 0.33
CA ARG A 123 1.13 7.11 1.24
C ARG A 123 0.44 5.83 1.66
N TYR A 124 0.38 5.55 2.95
CA TYR A 124 -0.27 4.36 3.48
C TYR A 124 -1.59 4.69 4.16
N TYR A 125 -2.61 3.88 3.89
CA TYR A 125 -3.72 3.68 4.81
C TYR A 125 -3.49 2.32 5.46
N THR A 126 -2.99 2.33 6.70
CA THR A 126 -2.70 1.10 7.44
C THR A 126 -3.95 0.65 8.18
N PHE A 127 -4.35 -0.58 7.92
CA PHE A 127 -5.46 -1.25 8.59
C PHE A 127 -4.91 -2.29 9.55
N VAL A 128 -5.16 -2.11 10.86
CA VAL A 128 -4.93 -3.16 11.85
C VAL A 128 -6.19 -4.01 11.88
N GLU A 129 -6.08 -5.22 11.39
CA GLU A 129 -7.19 -6.12 11.20
C GLU A 129 -7.37 -7.02 12.42
N LEU A 130 -8.58 -7.03 12.97
CA LEU A 130 -8.94 -7.83 14.13
C LEU A 130 -9.68 -9.09 13.67
N PHE A 131 -9.23 -10.25 14.17
CA PHE A 131 -9.90 -11.54 13.95
C PHE A 131 -9.65 -12.46 15.15
N ASP A 132 -10.66 -13.14 15.60
CA ASP A 132 -10.61 -14.04 16.77
C ASP A 132 -10.98 -15.50 16.45
N PHE A 133 -11.16 -15.81 15.17
CA PHE A 133 -11.57 -17.13 14.69
C PHE A 133 -12.90 -17.62 15.33
N LEU A 134 -13.83 -16.71 15.58
CA LEU A 134 -15.11 -16.96 16.25
C LEU A 134 -14.97 -17.51 17.67
N GLN A 135 -13.86 -17.18 18.36
CA GLN A 135 -13.60 -17.58 19.73
C GLN A 135 -13.94 -16.43 20.68
N GLU A 136 -15.16 -16.40 21.20
CA GLU A 136 -15.63 -15.35 22.11
C GLU A 136 -14.65 -15.08 23.28
N ALA A 137 -14.08 -16.13 23.85
CA ALA A 137 -13.08 -16.00 24.93
C ALA A 137 -11.77 -15.33 24.50
N GLY A 138 -11.52 -15.16 23.19
CA GLY A 138 -10.32 -14.51 22.63
C GLY A 138 -10.51 -13.05 22.29
N SER A 139 -11.74 -12.55 22.25
CA SER A 139 -12.07 -11.22 21.70
C SER A 139 -11.39 -10.08 22.46
N ASP A 140 -11.38 -10.11 23.78
CA ASP A 140 -10.70 -9.09 24.61
C ASP A 140 -9.20 -9.04 24.34
N LYS A 141 -8.56 -10.21 24.21
CA LYS A 141 -7.14 -10.31 23.88
C LYS A 141 -6.87 -9.77 22.47
N THR A 142 -7.66 -10.16 21.49
CA THR A 142 -7.55 -9.68 20.10
C THR A 142 -7.68 -8.15 20.04
N MET A 143 -8.64 -7.59 20.78
CA MET A 143 -8.81 -6.15 20.87
C MET A 143 -7.59 -5.46 21.52
N ALA A 144 -7.08 -6.01 22.60
CA ALA A 144 -5.91 -5.47 23.30
C ALA A 144 -4.65 -5.53 22.43
N ASP A 145 -4.38 -6.67 21.78
CA ASP A 145 -3.25 -6.86 20.89
C ASP A 145 -3.32 -5.91 19.68
N GLY A 146 -4.48 -5.81 19.03
CA GLY A 146 -4.70 -4.91 17.91
C GLY A 146 -4.55 -3.44 18.30
N THR A 147 -5.05 -3.06 19.47
CA THR A 147 -4.88 -1.71 20.01
C THR A 147 -3.40 -1.39 20.24
N ALA A 148 -2.65 -2.31 20.81
CA ALA A 148 -1.21 -2.14 21.04
C ALA A 148 -0.43 -1.97 19.73
N VAL A 149 -0.80 -2.68 18.66
CA VAL A 149 -0.22 -2.50 17.32
C VAL A 149 -0.62 -1.16 16.75
N TYR A 150 -1.91 -0.80 16.82
CA TYR A 150 -2.44 0.46 16.29
C TYR A 150 -1.76 1.68 16.91
N GLU A 151 -1.51 1.66 18.22
CA GLU A 151 -0.88 2.78 18.93
C GLU A 151 0.58 3.01 18.53
N GLN A 152 1.28 1.97 18.08
CA GLN A 152 2.67 2.06 17.64
C GLN A 152 2.82 2.66 16.24
N ILE A 153 1.75 2.78 15.46
CA ILE A 153 1.84 3.29 14.09
C ILE A 153 2.11 4.79 14.10
N GLU A 154 3.29 5.19 13.65
CA GLU A 154 3.59 6.59 13.32
C GLU A 154 3.02 6.92 11.94
N VAL A 155 2.19 7.95 11.88
CA VAL A 155 1.51 8.34 10.65
C VAL A 155 2.31 9.42 9.93
N ALA A 156 3.04 9.04 8.89
CA ALA A 156 3.72 9.99 8.01
C ALA A 156 2.72 10.92 7.29
N ALA A 157 3.20 12.08 6.84
CA ALA A 157 2.36 13.09 6.16
C ALA A 157 1.56 12.48 4.99
N GLY A 158 0.26 12.66 5.00
CA GLY A 158 -0.66 12.14 4.00
C GLY A 158 -1.03 10.66 4.15
N SER A 159 -0.50 9.97 5.17
CA SER A 159 -0.89 8.61 5.54
C SER A 159 -2.02 8.59 6.56
N ARG A 160 -2.64 7.44 6.77
CA ARG A 160 -3.74 7.23 7.73
C ARG A 160 -3.62 5.84 8.37
N ARG A 161 -4.34 5.64 9.48
CA ARG A 161 -4.50 4.34 10.13
C ARG A 161 -5.94 4.13 10.61
N ALA A 162 -6.38 2.89 10.66
CA ALA A 162 -7.65 2.48 11.23
C ALA A 162 -7.55 1.06 11.81
N MET A 163 -8.41 0.75 12.77
CA MET A 163 -8.70 -0.63 13.15
C MET A 163 -9.89 -1.10 12.34
N VAL A 164 -9.86 -2.33 11.87
CA VAL A 164 -10.93 -2.93 11.05
C VAL A 164 -11.17 -4.36 11.49
N LEU A 165 -12.39 -4.84 11.30
CA LEU A 165 -12.68 -6.25 11.44
C LEU A 165 -12.31 -6.99 10.17
N HIS A 166 -11.83 -8.21 10.30
CA HIS A 166 -11.67 -9.13 9.17
C HIS A 166 -13.05 -9.45 8.54
N ALA A 167 -13.08 -10.33 7.58
CA ALA A 167 -14.32 -10.74 6.93
C ALA A 167 -15.34 -11.32 7.95
N PRO A 168 -16.67 -11.17 7.71
CA PRO A 168 -17.73 -11.50 8.68
C PRO A 168 -17.89 -13.00 9.00
N TYR A 169 -17.02 -13.84 8.46
CA TYR A 169 -16.99 -15.29 8.71
C TYR A 169 -15.77 -15.73 9.55
N LEU A 170 -15.07 -14.80 10.16
CA LEU A 170 -13.95 -15.06 11.07
C LEU A 170 -14.10 -14.26 12.36
#